data_fb017abba82d6226ce955b004d6eb41e
#
_entry.id   fb017abba82d6226ce955b004d6eb41e
#
_cell.length_a   1.000
_cell.length_b   1.000
_cell.length_c   1.000
_cell.angle_alpha   90.00
_cell.angle_beta   90.00
_cell.angle_gamma   90.00
#
_symmetry.space_group_name_H-M   'P 1'
#
loop_
_entity.id
_entity.type
_entity.pdbx_description
1 polymer ?
#
loop_
_entity_poly.entity_id
_entity_poly.type
_entity_poly.pdbx_seq_one_letter_code
_entity_poly.pdbx_strand_id
1 'polypeptide(L)'
;MAKYRMVAALLSPNGDYTKTAYPKAYADYMALDKAYESNDFESMESILSNYELENGAIEEHDNDADLIVDCDADGYYLLEKISE
;
A
#
# COMPACT_ATOMS: atom_id res chain seq x y z
N MET A 1 -0.43 -21.10 -4.99
CA MET A 1 -0.33 -19.71 -4.55
C MET A 1 -1.71 -19.08 -4.47
N ALA A 2 -1.92 -18.24 -3.48
CA ALA A 2 -3.20 -17.55 -3.33
C ALA A 2 -3.29 -16.37 -4.31
N LYS A 3 -4.50 -16.04 -4.71
CA LYS A 3 -4.76 -14.88 -5.54
C LYS A 3 -5.21 -13.71 -4.68
N TYR A 4 -4.64 -12.55 -4.97
CA TYR A 4 -4.90 -11.31 -4.24
C TYR A 4 -5.33 -10.23 -5.20
N ARG A 5 -6.23 -9.36 -4.73
CA ARG A 5 -6.60 -8.14 -5.47
C ARG A 5 -5.98 -6.95 -4.79
N MET A 6 -5.38 -6.07 -5.57
CA MET A 6 -4.89 -4.80 -5.07
C MET A 6 -6.09 -3.91 -4.76
N VAL A 7 -6.30 -3.59 -3.47
CA VAL A 7 -7.47 -2.83 -3.02
C VAL A 7 -7.14 -1.40 -2.61
N ALA A 8 -5.87 -1.08 -2.47
CA ALA A 8 -5.42 0.27 -2.17
C ALA A 8 -3.97 0.44 -2.59
N ALA A 9 -3.58 1.66 -2.94
CA ALA A 9 -2.19 1.95 -3.32
C ALA A 9 -1.86 3.41 -3.04
N LEU A 10 -0.63 3.65 -2.59
CA LEU A 10 -0.08 5.00 -2.47
C LEU A 10 1.29 5.00 -3.13
N LEU A 11 1.41 5.76 -4.22
CA LEU A 11 2.62 5.77 -5.02
C LEU A 11 3.70 6.67 -4.42
N SER A 12 4.95 6.35 -4.74
CA SER A 12 6.10 7.11 -4.27
C SER A 12 6.02 8.57 -4.73
N PRO A 13 6.26 9.52 -3.83
CA PRO A 13 6.18 10.94 -4.19
C PRO A 13 7.34 11.39 -5.07
N ASN A 14 7.08 12.43 -5.86
CA ASN A 14 8.09 13.05 -6.74
C ASN A 14 8.73 14.26 -6.05
N GLY A 15 9.38 14.02 -4.91
CA GLY A 15 10.15 15.06 -4.23
C GLY A 15 9.34 16.30 -3.86
N ASP A 16 9.93 17.47 -4.08
CA ASP A 16 9.36 18.74 -3.63
C ASP A 16 8.01 19.08 -4.26
N TYR A 17 7.79 18.66 -5.50
CA TYR A 17 6.51 18.92 -6.15
C TYR A 17 5.35 18.28 -5.38
N THR A 18 5.50 17.00 -5.05
CA THR A 18 4.45 16.27 -4.33
C THR A 18 4.24 16.86 -2.93
N LYS A 19 5.33 17.23 -2.25
CA LYS A 19 5.25 17.82 -0.93
C LYS A 19 4.44 19.12 -0.93
N THR A 20 4.58 19.92 -1.98
CA THR A 20 3.90 21.21 -2.11
C THR A 20 2.46 21.03 -2.62
N ALA A 21 2.26 20.23 -3.67
CA ALA A 21 0.96 20.07 -4.32
C ALA A 21 0.04 19.09 -3.60
N TYR A 22 0.61 18.06 -2.95
CA TYR A 22 -0.16 17.00 -2.29
C TYR A 22 0.42 16.69 -0.91
N PRO A 23 0.39 17.67 0.02
CA PRO A 23 1.07 17.52 1.31
C PRO A 23 0.55 16.35 2.15
N LYS A 24 -0.75 16.04 2.07
CA LYS A 24 -1.30 14.91 2.83
C LYS A 24 -0.77 13.58 2.31
N ALA A 25 -0.77 13.39 0.99
CA ALA A 25 -0.25 12.16 0.40
C ALA A 25 1.24 11.99 0.68
N TYR A 26 1.99 13.08 0.62
CA TYR A 26 3.41 13.07 0.97
C TYR A 26 3.63 12.64 2.42
N ALA A 27 2.89 13.24 3.35
CA ALA A 27 3.00 12.90 4.77
C ALA A 27 2.60 11.45 5.03
N ASP A 28 1.55 10.97 4.37
CA ASP A 28 1.09 9.59 4.51
C ASP A 28 2.15 8.61 3.98
N TYR A 29 2.82 8.95 2.89
CA TYR A 29 3.88 8.11 2.36
C TYR A 29 5.05 8.01 3.35
N MET A 30 5.44 9.14 3.95
CA MET A 30 6.50 9.13 4.97
C MET A 30 6.09 8.30 6.19
N ALA A 31 4.82 8.36 6.58
CA ALA A 31 4.30 7.54 7.67
C ALA A 31 4.31 6.05 7.32
N LEU A 32 4.03 5.71 6.05
CA LEU A 32 4.13 4.32 5.57
C LEU A 32 5.57 3.81 5.65
N ASP A 33 6.54 4.63 5.27
CA ASP A 33 7.96 4.25 5.38
C ASP A 33 8.32 3.90 6.82
N LYS A 34 7.87 4.70 7.78
CA LYS A 34 8.11 4.45 9.19
C LYS A 34 7.44 3.16 9.66
N ALA A 35 6.18 2.97 9.29
CA ALA A 35 5.44 1.77 9.66
C ALA A 35 6.06 0.52 9.06
N TYR A 36 6.53 0.60 7.82
CA TYR A 36 7.20 -0.49 7.15
C TYR A 36 8.50 -0.88 7.87
N GLU A 37 9.31 0.12 8.23
CA GLU A 37 10.56 -0.12 8.96
C GLU A 37 10.34 -0.78 10.31
N SER A 38 9.23 -0.47 10.99
CA SER A 38 8.91 -1.04 12.30
C SER A 38 7.99 -2.25 12.23
N ASN A 39 7.68 -2.75 11.04
CA ASN A 39 6.77 -3.88 10.83
C ASN A 39 5.39 -3.64 11.43
N ASP A 40 4.91 -2.40 11.39
CA ASP A 40 3.63 -2.01 11.95
C ASP A 40 2.52 -2.14 10.89
N PHE A 41 2.04 -3.37 10.70
CA PHE A 41 1.05 -3.67 9.67
C PHE A 41 -0.25 -2.89 9.87
N GLU A 42 -0.71 -2.75 11.11
CA GLU A 42 -1.96 -2.03 11.40
C GLU A 42 -1.91 -0.58 10.92
N SER A 43 -0.78 0.10 11.16
CA SER A 43 -0.59 1.47 10.68
C SER A 43 -0.55 1.54 9.16
N MET A 44 0.13 0.60 8.52
CA MET A 44 0.19 0.54 7.05
C MET A 44 -1.21 0.36 6.47
N GLU A 45 -1.98 -0.58 7.00
CA GLU A 45 -3.34 -0.83 6.54
C GLU A 45 -4.22 0.40 6.72
N SER A 46 -4.15 1.03 7.89
CA SER A 46 -4.93 2.23 8.19
C SER A 46 -4.63 3.37 7.22
N ILE A 47 -3.36 3.61 6.93
CA ILE A 47 -2.96 4.67 6.00
C ILE A 47 -3.43 4.33 4.59
N LEU A 48 -3.15 3.12 4.12
CA LEU A 48 -3.49 2.71 2.76
C LEU A 48 -4.99 2.68 2.51
N SER A 49 -5.80 2.42 3.54
CA SER A 49 -7.26 2.39 3.38
C SER A 49 -7.85 3.74 2.95
N ASN A 50 -7.08 4.83 3.05
CA ASN A 50 -7.50 6.14 2.53
C ASN A 50 -7.24 6.30 1.03
N TYR A 51 -6.64 5.30 0.37
CA TYR A 51 -6.25 5.36 -1.03
C TYR A 51 -6.76 4.13 -1.79
N GLU A 52 -8.07 3.91 -1.69
CA GLU A 52 -8.73 2.73 -2.26
C GLU A 52 -8.74 2.75 -3.79
N LEU A 53 -8.66 1.55 -4.36
CA LEU A 53 -8.74 1.33 -5.80
C LEU A 53 -10.02 0.55 -6.12
N GLU A 54 -10.73 0.93 -7.20
CA GLU A 54 -11.96 0.26 -7.59
C GLU A 54 -11.70 -1.02 -8.39
N ASN A 55 -10.74 -0.98 -9.30
CA ASN A 55 -10.47 -2.10 -10.21
C ASN A 55 -8.99 -2.48 -10.17
N GLY A 56 -8.52 -2.80 -8.97
CA GLY A 56 -7.11 -3.15 -8.80
C GLY A 56 -6.73 -4.46 -9.47
N ALA A 57 -5.47 -4.58 -9.82
CA ALA A 57 -4.92 -5.76 -10.47
C ALA A 57 -4.99 -6.99 -9.56
N ILE A 58 -5.08 -8.15 -10.17
CA ILE A 58 -5.04 -9.43 -9.46
C ILE A 58 -3.63 -10.00 -9.61
N GLU A 59 -3.04 -10.43 -8.49
CA GLU A 59 -1.70 -10.99 -8.43
C GLU A 59 -1.71 -12.28 -7.64
N GLU A 60 -0.72 -13.12 -7.89
CA GLU A 60 -0.53 -14.33 -7.10
C GLU A 60 0.63 -14.13 -6.12
N HIS A 61 0.43 -14.53 -4.89
CA HIS A 61 1.45 -14.45 -3.85
C HIS A 61 1.49 -15.73 -3.04
N ASP A 62 2.69 -16.13 -2.65
CA ASP A 62 2.89 -17.29 -1.79
C ASP A 62 2.70 -16.86 -0.33
N ASN A 63 1.44 -16.69 0.04
CA ASN A 63 1.06 -16.21 1.37
C ASN A 63 -0.32 -16.77 1.71
N ASP A 64 -0.67 -16.85 2.99
CA ASP A 64 -1.95 -17.34 3.45
C ASP A 64 -2.74 -16.32 4.26
N ALA A 65 -2.20 -15.14 4.47
CA ALA A 65 -2.90 -14.08 5.20
C ALA A 65 -4.02 -13.47 4.36
N ASP A 66 -5.07 -13.00 5.02
CA ASP A 66 -6.21 -12.36 4.35
C ASP A 66 -5.84 -11.01 3.74
N LEU A 67 -4.93 -10.28 4.36
CA LEU A 67 -4.43 -9.00 3.88
C LEU A 67 -2.91 -8.98 3.97
N ILE A 68 -2.28 -8.44 2.93
CA ILE A 68 -0.83 -8.24 2.93
C ILE A 68 -0.51 -6.85 2.39
N VAL A 69 0.63 -6.31 2.80
CA VAL A 69 1.17 -5.07 2.24
C VAL A 69 2.39 -5.41 1.41
N ASP A 70 2.37 -5.00 0.17
CA ASP A 70 3.51 -5.16 -0.73
C ASP A 70 4.14 -3.79 -0.97
N CYS A 71 5.44 -3.79 -1.24
CA CYS A 71 6.20 -2.56 -1.42
C CYS A 71 7.22 -2.78 -2.53
N ASP A 72 7.30 -1.83 -3.44
CA ASP A 72 8.34 -1.82 -4.47
C ASP A 72 8.83 -0.39 -4.67
N ALA A 73 9.64 -0.17 -5.73
CA ALA A 73 10.18 1.15 -6.02
C ALA A 73 9.11 2.18 -6.33
N ASP A 74 7.93 1.74 -6.77
CA ASP A 74 6.84 2.63 -7.19
C ASP A 74 5.90 3.02 -6.06
N GLY A 75 5.84 2.25 -4.97
CA GLY A 75 4.96 2.60 -3.87
C GLY A 75 4.59 1.45 -2.95
N TYR A 76 3.53 1.66 -2.19
CA TYR A 76 2.96 0.69 -1.26
C TYR A 76 1.58 0.26 -1.74
N TYR A 77 1.28 -1.03 -1.57
CA TYR A 77 0.04 -1.62 -2.05
C TYR A 77 -0.58 -2.49 -0.97
N LEU A 78 -1.90 -2.37 -0.79
CA LEU A 78 -2.66 -3.26 0.08
C LEU A 78 -3.36 -4.30 -0.80
N LEU A 79 -3.15 -5.56 -0.48
CA LEU A 79 -3.66 -6.68 -1.24
C LEU A 79 -4.58 -7.53 -0.37
N GLU A 80 -5.76 -7.85 -0.90
CA GLU A 80 -6.75 -8.68 -0.21
C GLU A 80 -6.88 -10.02 -0.90
N LYS A 81 -6.80 -11.10 -0.12
CA LYS A 81 -6.91 -12.46 -0.66
C LYS A 81 -8.33 -12.69 -1.19
N ILE A 82 -8.43 -13.15 -2.43
CA ILE A 82 -9.71 -13.43 -3.07
C ILE A 82 -9.92 -14.93 -3.33
N SER A 83 -8.83 -15.71 -3.39
CA SER A 83 -8.93 -17.17 -3.50
C SER A 83 -7.58 -17.81 -3.18
N GLU A 84 -7.59 -19.09 -2.93
CA GLU A 84 -6.37 -19.86 -2.63
C GLU A 84 -5.68 -20.44 -3.88
#